data_6c608de707db177f7b153d016341eaed
#
_entry.id   6c608de707db177f7b153d016341eaed
#
_cell.length_a   1.000
_cell.length_b   1.000
_cell.length_c   1.000
_cell.angle_alpha   90.00
_cell.angle_beta   90.00
_cell.angle_gamma   90.00
#
_symmetry.space_group_name_H-M   'P 1'
#
loop_
_entity.id
_entity.type
_entity.pdbx_description
1 polymer ?
#
loop_
_entity_poly.entity_id
_entity_poly.type
_entity_poly.pdbx_seq_one_letter_code
_entity_poly.pdbx_strand_id
1 'polypeptide(L)'
;DLWARIRAGRRTSLFIGFSVAFVEAVVGILVGVLWGYVRKLDFFFTELYNVLDNIPQTLLLILISYVLKPGVSTIVFALSLTGWLGMARFIRNQIIIIRDRDYNLASRCLGISTGRIIVKNLLPYMVSVITMRMALAIPSAIGNEVFVTYIGIGLPVDTPSLGNLIQ
;
A
#
# COMPACT_ATOMS: atom_id res chain seq x y z
N ASP A 1 33.94 -7.70 0.40
CA ASP A 1 33.78 -6.23 0.43
C ASP A 1 32.45 -5.79 1.06
N LEU A 2 32.50 -5.39 2.33
CA LEU A 2 31.33 -4.92 3.09
C LEU A 2 30.59 -3.79 2.36
N TRP A 3 31.32 -2.83 1.79
CA TRP A 3 30.76 -1.73 1.01
C TRP A 3 29.97 -2.18 -0.22
N ALA A 4 30.41 -3.22 -0.91
CA ALA A 4 29.69 -3.76 -2.06
C ALA A 4 28.38 -4.43 -1.61
N ARG A 5 28.41 -5.18 -0.50
CA ARG A 5 27.22 -5.79 0.10
C ARG A 5 26.21 -4.76 0.59
N ILE A 6 26.66 -3.70 1.26
CA ILE A 6 25.78 -2.59 1.71
C ILE A 6 25.12 -1.90 0.51
N ARG A 7 25.86 -1.60 -0.56
CA ARG A 7 25.30 -0.97 -1.76
C ARG A 7 24.28 -1.86 -2.46
N ALA A 8 24.60 -3.14 -2.60
CA ALA A 8 23.67 -4.12 -3.20
C ALA A 8 22.41 -4.30 -2.33
N GLY A 9 22.58 -4.50 -1.01
CA GLY A 9 21.48 -4.65 -0.07
C GLY A 9 20.53 -3.46 -0.07
N ARG A 10 21.08 -2.24 -0.07
CA ARG A 10 20.27 -1.02 -0.18
C ARG A 10 19.43 -0.97 -1.46
N ARG A 11 20.01 -1.39 -2.61
CA ARG A 11 19.27 -1.42 -3.88
C ARG A 11 18.09 -2.40 -3.82
N THR A 12 18.30 -3.58 -3.30
CA THR A 12 17.25 -4.61 -3.17
C THR A 12 16.13 -4.15 -2.24
N SER A 13 16.46 -3.66 -1.04
CA SER A 13 15.45 -3.19 -0.08
C SER A 13 14.70 -1.95 -0.59
N LEU A 14 15.38 -1.01 -1.28
CA LEU A 14 14.71 0.12 -1.92
C LEU A 14 13.80 -0.34 -3.06
N PHE A 15 14.23 -1.29 -3.89
CA PHE A 15 13.38 -1.85 -4.95
C PHE A 15 12.11 -2.48 -4.38
N ILE A 16 12.22 -3.27 -3.31
CA ILE A 16 11.08 -3.83 -2.59
C ILE A 16 10.18 -2.71 -2.08
N GLY A 17 10.74 -1.73 -1.36
CA GLY A 17 9.98 -0.61 -0.80
C GLY A 17 9.20 0.19 -1.85
N PHE A 18 9.85 0.54 -2.97
CA PHE A 18 9.19 1.26 -4.06
C PHE A 18 8.13 0.40 -4.77
N SER A 19 8.41 -0.87 -5.01
CA SER A 19 7.46 -1.78 -5.67
C SER A 19 6.21 -1.97 -4.83
N VAL A 20 6.36 -2.21 -3.53
CA VAL A 20 5.25 -2.34 -2.59
C VAL A 20 4.45 -1.04 -2.52
N ALA A 21 5.11 0.11 -2.30
CA ALA A 21 4.44 1.40 -2.22
C ALA A 21 3.67 1.74 -3.50
N PHE A 22 4.21 1.39 -4.68
CA PHE A 22 3.54 1.59 -5.95
C PHE A 22 2.27 0.73 -6.08
N VAL A 23 2.34 -0.55 -5.75
CA VAL A 23 1.18 -1.45 -5.79
C VAL A 23 0.12 -1.01 -4.78
N GLU A 24 0.53 -0.69 -3.54
CA GLU A 24 -0.37 -0.16 -2.51
C GLU A 24 -1.07 1.12 -2.97
N ALA A 25 -0.34 2.03 -3.61
CA ALA A 25 -0.92 3.26 -4.12
C ALA A 25 -1.93 3.00 -5.22
N VAL A 26 -1.58 2.21 -6.24
CA VAL A 26 -2.48 1.94 -7.36
C VAL A 26 -3.75 1.23 -6.90
N VAL A 27 -3.61 0.11 -6.19
CA VAL A 27 -4.76 -0.67 -5.72
C VAL A 27 -5.55 0.10 -4.66
N GLY A 28 -4.85 0.71 -3.70
CA GLY A 28 -5.47 1.47 -2.62
C GLY A 28 -6.23 2.70 -3.10
N ILE A 29 -5.71 3.43 -4.10
CA ILE A 29 -6.43 4.57 -4.70
C ILE A 29 -7.69 4.09 -5.43
N LEU A 30 -7.58 3.06 -6.28
CA LEU A 30 -8.72 2.55 -7.03
C LEU A 30 -9.83 2.06 -6.10
N VAL A 31 -9.49 1.21 -5.14
CA VAL A 31 -10.47 0.67 -4.18
C VAL A 31 -10.97 1.77 -3.24
N GLY A 32 -10.09 2.62 -2.72
CA GLY A 32 -10.45 3.69 -1.81
C GLY A 32 -11.39 4.74 -2.42
N VAL A 33 -11.20 5.06 -3.70
CA VAL A 33 -12.11 5.96 -4.44
C VAL A 33 -13.49 5.32 -4.59
N LEU A 34 -13.56 4.06 -5.00
CA LEU A 34 -14.84 3.34 -5.11
C LEU A 34 -15.53 3.23 -3.75
N TRP A 35 -14.79 2.87 -2.73
CA TRP A 35 -15.28 2.74 -1.37
C TRP A 35 -15.82 4.07 -0.81
N GLY A 36 -15.06 5.17 -0.99
CA GLY A 36 -15.43 6.48 -0.46
C GLY A 36 -16.51 7.20 -1.26
N TYR A 37 -16.56 6.99 -2.58
CA TYR A 37 -17.50 7.70 -3.45
C TYR A 37 -18.84 7.00 -3.60
N VAL A 38 -18.86 5.67 -3.71
CA VAL A 38 -20.08 4.87 -3.91
C VAL A 38 -20.65 4.44 -2.57
N ARG A 39 -21.63 5.18 -2.06
CA ARG A 39 -22.25 4.94 -0.75
C ARG A 39 -22.76 3.52 -0.54
N LYS A 40 -23.24 2.87 -1.61
CA LYS A 40 -23.75 1.48 -1.54
C LYS A 40 -22.66 0.46 -1.26
N LEU A 41 -21.42 0.74 -1.66
CA LEU A 41 -20.27 -0.13 -1.45
C LEU A 41 -19.58 0.11 -0.10
N ASP A 42 -19.90 1.23 0.58
CA ASP A 42 -19.25 1.61 1.83
C ASP A 42 -19.40 0.54 2.91
N PHE A 43 -20.61 0.01 3.09
CA PHE A 43 -20.86 -1.07 4.04
C PHE A 43 -20.03 -2.32 3.73
N PHE A 44 -20.08 -2.79 2.48
CA PHE A 44 -19.35 -3.99 2.07
C PHE A 44 -17.84 -3.87 2.28
N PHE A 45 -17.24 -2.79 1.79
CA PHE A 45 -15.79 -2.59 1.94
C PHE A 45 -15.39 -2.32 3.39
N THR A 46 -16.24 -1.69 4.20
CA THR A 46 -15.98 -1.49 5.63
C THR A 46 -15.93 -2.82 6.36
N GLU A 47 -16.89 -3.71 6.12
CA GLU A 47 -16.88 -5.04 6.72
C GLU A 47 -15.69 -5.90 6.25
N LEU A 48 -15.40 -5.86 4.94
CA LEU A 48 -14.23 -6.53 4.39
C LEU A 48 -12.93 -6.02 5.04
N TYR A 49 -12.80 -4.70 5.18
CA TYR A 49 -11.66 -4.08 5.85
C TYR A 49 -11.56 -4.57 7.30
N ASN A 50 -12.66 -4.52 8.07
CA ASN A 50 -12.68 -4.93 9.47
C ASN A 50 -12.24 -6.38 9.64
N VAL A 51 -12.67 -7.29 8.77
CA VAL A 51 -12.26 -8.69 8.80
C VAL A 51 -10.77 -8.83 8.50
N LEU A 52 -10.28 -8.19 7.46
CA LEU A 52 -8.88 -8.32 7.02
C LEU A 52 -7.90 -7.60 7.95
N ASP A 53 -8.27 -6.45 8.50
CA ASP A 53 -7.43 -5.65 9.41
C ASP A 53 -7.22 -6.34 10.78
N ASN A 54 -8.12 -7.24 11.16
CA ASN A 54 -7.97 -8.05 12.37
C ASN A 54 -6.95 -9.20 12.22
N ILE A 55 -6.51 -9.51 10.99
CA ILE A 55 -5.47 -10.51 10.76
C ILE A 55 -4.11 -9.84 10.93
N PRO A 56 -3.27 -10.26 11.89
CA PRO A 56 -1.94 -9.67 12.05
C PRO A 56 -1.13 -9.81 10.77
N GLN A 57 -0.72 -8.67 10.19
CA GLN A 57 0.05 -8.63 8.94
C GLN A 57 1.29 -9.52 9.00
N THR A 58 1.98 -9.53 10.14
CA THR A 58 3.17 -10.36 10.36
C THR A 58 2.90 -11.85 10.19
N LEU A 59 1.75 -12.33 10.68
CA LEU A 59 1.37 -13.75 10.52
C LEU A 59 1.11 -14.09 9.05
N LEU A 60 0.46 -13.20 8.31
CA LEU A 60 0.26 -13.39 6.86
C LEU A 60 1.58 -13.39 6.10
N LEU A 61 2.50 -12.49 6.45
CA LEU A 61 3.84 -12.48 5.84
C LEU A 61 4.59 -13.79 6.07
N ILE A 62 4.58 -14.30 7.31
CA ILE A 62 5.22 -15.56 7.67
C ILE A 62 4.59 -16.72 6.90
N LEU A 63 3.25 -16.80 6.88
CA LEU A 63 2.53 -17.86 6.18
C LEU A 63 2.80 -17.87 4.69
N ILE A 64 2.74 -16.71 4.03
CA ILE A 64 2.99 -16.58 2.60
C ILE A 64 4.44 -16.93 2.28
N SER A 65 5.40 -16.46 3.07
CA SER A 65 6.82 -16.78 2.89
C SER A 65 7.13 -18.25 3.12
N TYR A 66 6.38 -18.93 3.97
CA TYR A 66 6.51 -20.36 4.19
C TYR A 66 5.95 -21.20 3.03
N VAL A 67 4.80 -20.78 2.46
CA VAL A 67 4.14 -21.50 1.35
C VAL A 67 4.84 -21.25 0.02
N LEU A 68 5.21 -20.00 -0.23
CA LEU A 68 5.95 -19.59 -1.41
C LEU A 68 7.45 -19.62 -1.10
N LYS A 69 8.27 -19.96 -2.09
CA LYS A 69 9.74 -19.96 -1.90
C LYS A 69 10.22 -18.55 -1.51
N PRO A 70 11.18 -18.45 -0.56
CA PRO A 70 11.80 -17.18 -0.20
C PRO A 70 12.36 -16.43 -1.41
N GLY A 71 12.08 -15.13 -1.50
CA GLY A 71 12.54 -14.29 -2.61
C GLY A 71 11.92 -12.90 -2.63
N VAL A 72 12.52 -12.01 -3.43
CA VAL A 72 12.07 -10.61 -3.58
C VAL A 72 10.60 -10.55 -4.04
N SER A 73 10.23 -11.34 -5.04
CA SER A 73 8.86 -11.39 -5.56
C SER A 73 7.85 -11.84 -4.51
N THR A 74 8.20 -12.82 -3.69
CA THR A 74 7.36 -13.32 -2.59
C THR A 74 7.11 -12.25 -1.55
N ILE A 75 8.15 -11.50 -1.15
CA ILE A 75 8.03 -10.41 -0.18
C ILE A 75 7.18 -9.26 -0.75
N VAL A 76 7.45 -8.85 -1.99
CA VAL A 76 6.65 -7.80 -2.65
C VAL A 76 5.19 -8.22 -2.73
N PHE A 77 4.91 -9.45 -3.14
CA PHE A 77 3.54 -9.97 -3.20
C PHE A 77 2.87 -10.00 -1.82
N ALA A 78 3.55 -10.55 -0.81
CA ALA A 78 3.00 -10.69 0.54
C ALA A 78 2.70 -9.33 1.19
N LEU A 79 3.63 -8.38 1.09
CA LEU A 79 3.44 -7.01 1.60
C LEU A 79 2.35 -6.28 0.83
N SER A 80 2.31 -6.40 -0.50
CA SER A 80 1.30 -5.74 -1.33
C SER A 80 -0.10 -6.30 -1.13
N LEU A 81 -0.22 -7.59 -0.77
CA LEU A 81 -1.53 -8.23 -0.56
C LEU A 81 -2.30 -7.61 0.61
N THR A 82 -1.61 -7.09 1.60
CA THR A 82 -2.21 -6.50 2.80
C THR A 82 -2.09 -4.98 2.87
N GLY A 83 -1.01 -4.43 2.33
CA GLY A 83 -0.68 -3.01 2.47
C GLY A 83 -1.66 -2.07 1.78
N TRP A 84 -2.28 -2.49 0.65
CA TRP A 84 -3.27 -1.68 -0.05
C TRP A 84 -4.51 -1.33 0.81
N LEU A 85 -4.85 -2.16 1.81
CA LEU A 85 -5.98 -1.92 2.71
C LEU A 85 -5.87 -0.59 3.46
N GLY A 86 -4.70 -0.32 4.05
CA GLY A 86 -4.44 0.92 4.76
C GLY A 86 -4.51 2.15 3.84
N MET A 87 -3.99 2.02 2.61
CA MET A 87 -4.09 3.08 1.61
C MET A 87 -5.53 3.29 1.16
N ALA A 88 -6.29 2.23 0.90
CA ALA A 88 -7.69 2.32 0.49
C ALA A 88 -8.56 3.02 1.55
N ARG A 89 -8.40 2.63 2.83
CA ARG A 89 -9.11 3.29 3.94
C ARG A 89 -8.74 4.76 4.07
N PHE A 90 -7.47 5.08 3.91
CA PHE A 90 -7.01 6.48 3.93
C PHE A 90 -7.66 7.30 2.80
N ILE A 91 -7.65 6.79 1.57
CA ILE A 91 -8.28 7.44 0.41
C ILE A 91 -9.79 7.58 0.60
N ARG A 92 -10.46 6.51 1.06
CA ARG A 92 -11.90 6.57 1.41
C ARG A 92 -12.21 7.72 2.36
N ASN A 93 -11.44 7.87 3.44
CA ASN A 93 -11.68 8.91 4.43
C ASN A 93 -11.50 10.32 3.82
N GLN A 94 -10.50 10.51 2.97
CA GLN A 94 -10.30 11.77 2.25
C GLN A 94 -11.46 12.06 1.28
N ILE A 95 -11.91 11.05 0.54
CA ILE A 95 -13.04 11.18 -0.38
C ILE A 95 -14.33 11.60 0.35
N ILE A 96 -14.63 11.01 1.51
CA ILE A 96 -15.80 11.35 2.30
C ILE A 96 -15.78 12.83 2.71
N ILE A 97 -14.61 13.36 3.08
CA ILE A 97 -14.45 14.77 3.49
C ILE A 97 -14.73 15.73 2.33
N ILE A 98 -14.32 15.38 1.12
CA ILE A 98 -14.34 16.32 -0.02
C ILE A 98 -15.48 16.10 -1.01
N ARG A 99 -16.06 14.87 -1.08
CA ARG A 99 -17.10 14.54 -2.08
C ARG A 99 -18.36 15.39 -1.99
N ASP A 100 -18.72 15.80 -0.78
CA ASP A 100 -19.96 16.54 -0.49
C ASP A 100 -19.71 18.06 -0.32
N ARG A 101 -18.53 18.56 -0.72
CA ARG A 101 -18.22 19.99 -0.79
C ARG A 101 -19.10 20.70 -1.85
N ASP A 102 -19.44 21.95 -1.61
CA ASP A 102 -20.37 22.74 -2.43
C ASP A 102 -20.02 22.74 -3.92
N TYR A 103 -18.75 22.87 -4.27
CA TYR A 103 -18.30 22.84 -5.67
C TYR A 103 -18.51 21.47 -6.34
N ASN A 104 -18.44 20.38 -5.58
CA ASN A 104 -18.73 19.03 -6.09
C ASN A 104 -20.22 18.80 -6.22
N LEU A 105 -21.03 19.33 -5.29
CA LEU A 105 -22.48 19.31 -5.37
C LEU A 105 -22.97 20.12 -6.58
N ALA A 106 -22.42 21.32 -6.79
CA ALA A 106 -22.72 22.13 -7.97
C ALA A 106 -22.36 21.38 -9.27
N SER A 107 -21.22 20.71 -9.33
CA SER A 107 -20.82 19.90 -10.48
C SER A 107 -21.81 18.78 -10.79
N ARG A 108 -22.36 18.14 -9.76
CA ARG A 108 -23.41 17.11 -9.93
C ARG A 108 -24.71 17.71 -10.44
N CYS A 109 -25.12 18.87 -9.91
CA CYS A 109 -26.32 19.56 -10.38
C CYS A 109 -26.21 19.98 -11.86
N LEU A 110 -25.01 20.26 -12.34
CA LEU A 110 -24.72 20.56 -13.74
C LEU A 110 -24.62 19.30 -14.63
N GLY A 111 -24.88 18.11 -14.07
CA GLY A 111 -24.87 16.86 -14.84
C GLY A 111 -23.48 16.32 -15.18
N ILE A 112 -22.42 16.79 -14.52
CA ILE A 112 -21.05 16.29 -14.74
C ILE A 112 -20.97 14.84 -14.26
N SER A 113 -20.39 13.97 -15.10
CA SER A 113 -20.25 12.54 -14.79
C SER A 113 -19.35 12.30 -13.55
N THR A 114 -19.72 11.27 -12.78
CA THR A 114 -18.99 10.84 -11.57
C THR A 114 -17.50 10.67 -11.80
N GLY A 115 -17.11 9.96 -12.87
CA GLY A 115 -15.70 9.74 -13.20
C GLY A 115 -14.93 11.04 -13.43
N ARG A 116 -15.57 12.03 -14.06
CA ARG A 116 -14.95 13.35 -14.29
C ARG A 116 -14.77 14.13 -12.99
N ILE A 117 -15.73 14.07 -12.07
CA ILE A 117 -15.61 14.68 -10.74
C ILE A 117 -14.45 14.06 -9.96
N ILE A 118 -14.37 12.74 -9.96
CA ILE A 118 -13.28 12.01 -9.29
C ILE A 118 -11.91 12.46 -9.83
N VAL A 119 -11.73 12.36 -11.15
CA VAL A 119 -10.42 12.62 -11.79
C VAL A 119 -10.03 14.10 -11.75
N LYS A 120 -10.99 15.02 -11.97
CA LYS A 120 -10.69 16.45 -12.07
C LYS A 120 -10.79 17.23 -10.77
N ASN A 121 -11.65 16.82 -9.84
CA ASN A 121 -11.91 17.56 -8.62
C ASN A 121 -11.31 16.87 -7.38
N LEU A 122 -11.51 15.55 -7.24
CA LEU A 122 -11.12 14.83 -6.02
C LEU A 122 -9.65 14.46 -6.02
N LEU A 123 -9.20 13.71 -7.02
CA LEU A 123 -7.82 13.22 -7.07
C LEU A 123 -6.76 14.33 -7.06
N PRO A 124 -6.88 15.43 -7.84
CA PRO A 124 -5.91 16.52 -7.78
C PRO A 124 -5.81 17.18 -6.41
N TYR A 125 -6.93 17.31 -5.70
CA TYR A 125 -6.96 17.84 -4.33
C TYR A 125 -6.18 16.93 -3.36
N MET A 126 -6.13 15.64 -3.64
CA MET A 126 -5.54 14.64 -2.75
C MET A 126 -4.07 14.32 -3.08
N VAL A 127 -3.50 14.87 -4.15
CA VAL A 127 -2.13 14.54 -4.61
C VAL A 127 -1.11 14.66 -3.47
N SER A 128 -1.14 15.75 -2.71
CA SER A 128 -0.18 16.00 -1.63
C SER A 128 -0.26 14.94 -0.53
N VAL A 129 -1.49 14.57 -0.11
CA VAL A 129 -1.70 13.58 0.95
C VAL A 129 -1.39 12.16 0.47
N ILE A 130 -1.67 11.85 -0.80
CA ILE A 130 -1.29 10.59 -1.43
C ILE A 130 0.24 10.45 -1.48
N THR A 131 0.93 11.50 -1.94
CA THR A 131 2.40 11.52 -2.02
C THR A 131 3.04 11.34 -0.65
N MET A 132 2.52 12.03 0.37
CA MET A 132 2.99 11.86 1.74
C MET A 132 2.78 10.42 2.24
N ARG A 133 1.62 9.84 1.97
CA ARG A 133 1.32 8.46 2.38
C ARG A 133 2.22 7.44 1.68
N MET A 134 2.49 7.63 0.38
CA MET A 134 3.44 6.80 -0.37
C MET A 134 4.86 6.91 0.19
N ALA A 135 5.30 8.13 0.52
CA ALA A 135 6.61 8.35 1.12
C ALA A 135 6.79 7.62 2.46
N LEU A 136 5.71 7.49 3.25
CA LEU A 136 5.72 6.72 4.50
C LEU A 136 5.63 5.20 4.28
N ALA A 137 5.01 4.76 3.18
CA ALA A 137 4.88 3.34 2.86
C ALA A 137 6.25 2.69 2.54
N ILE A 138 7.17 3.44 1.92
CA ILE A 138 8.50 2.93 1.55
C ILE A 138 9.32 2.48 2.77
N PRO A 139 9.56 3.31 3.79
CA PRO A 139 10.28 2.88 5.00
C PRO A 139 9.57 1.75 5.74
N SER A 140 8.23 1.75 5.76
CA SER A 140 7.44 0.70 6.38
C SER A 140 7.64 -0.65 5.68
N ALA A 141 7.62 -0.68 4.35
CA ALA A 141 7.86 -1.88 3.57
C ALA A 141 9.28 -2.42 3.76
N ILE A 142 10.29 -1.51 3.82
CA ILE A 142 11.68 -1.88 4.10
C ILE A 142 11.79 -2.45 5.51
N GLY A 143 11.17 -1.84 6.51
CA GLY A 143 11.16 -2.35 7.89
C GLY A 143 10.56 -3.75 8.01
N ASN A 144 9.45 -4.00 7.32
CA ASN A 144 8.83 -5.32 7.26
C ASN A 144 9.73 -6.35 6.54
N GLU A 145 10.38 -5.97 5.43
CA GLU A 145 11.35 -6.83 4.73
C GLU A 145 12.48 -7.22 5.65
N VAL A 146 13.10 -6.23 6.32
CA VAL A 146 14.20 -6.45 7.26
C VAL A 146 13.77 -7.39 8.38
N PHE A 147 12.60 -7.18 8.97
CA PHE A 147 12.08 -8.01 10.04
C PHE A 147 11.89 -9.47 9.60
N VAL A 148 11.20 -9.69 8.47
CA VAL A 148 10.91 -11.05 7.95
C VAL A 148 12.19 -11.76 7.52
N THR A 149 13.16 -11.02 6.96
CA THR A 149 14.47 -11.57 6.59
C THR A 149 15.29 -11.92 7.82
N TYR A 150 15.28 -11.06 8.85
CA TYR A 150 15.99 -11.30 10.11
C TYR A 150 15.51 -12.57 10.83
N ILE A 151 14.23 -12.88 10.81
CA ILE A 151 13.68 -14.13 11.38
C ILE A 151 13.89 -15.35 10.47
N GLY A 152 14.61 -15.20 9.34
CA GLY A 152 15.01 -16.30 8.45
C GLY A 152 13.94 -16.81 7.47
N ILE A 153 12.85 -16.07 7.31
CA ILE A 153 11.72 -16.48 6.43
C ILE A 153 11.61 -15.56 5.20
N GLY A 154 12.42 -14.50 5.13
CA GLY A 154 12.37 -13.49 4.09
C GLY A 154 13.22 -13.81 2.86
N LEU A 155 14.29 -13.08 2.65
CA LEU A 155 15.19 -13.26 1.52
C LEU A 155 16.21 -14.35 1.80
N PRO A 156 16.62 -15.14 0.77
CA PRO A 156 17.73 -16.07 0.89
C PRO A 156 19.01 -15.35 1.32
N VAL A 157 19.85 -16.04 2.09
CA VAL A 157 21.13 -15.49 2.63
C VAL A 157 22.06 -14.98 1.51
N ASP A 158 21.97 -15.58 0.32
CA ASP A 158 22.75 -15.18 -0.85
C ASP A 158 22.25 -13.87 -1.49
N THR A 159 21.06 -13.43 -1.16
CA THR A 159 20.48 -12.19 -1.70
C THR A 159 20.88 -11.01 -0.82
N PRO A 160 21.71 -10.06 -1.31
CA PRO A 160 22.07 -8.90 -0.52
C PRO A 160 20.85 -8.04 -0.27
N SER A 161 20.50 -7.84 1.01
CA SER A 161 19.46 -6.94 1.48
C SER A 161 19.87 -6.31 2.81
N LEU A 162 19.15 -5.28 3.26
CA LEU A 162 19.39 -4.69 4.57
C LEU A 162 19.10 -5.71 5.68
N GLY A 163 18.10 -6.58 5.52
CA GLY A 163 17.79 -7.64 6.47
C GLY A 163 18.93 -8.65 6.63
N ASN A 164 19.53 -9.08 5.52
CA ASN A 164 20.67 -10.03 5.54
C ASN A 164 22.00 -9.39 5.99
N LEU A 165 22.07 -8.06 6.08
CA LEU A 165 23.26 -7.37 6.64
C LEU A 165 23.24 -7.29 8.16
N ILE A 166 22.09 -7.52 8.78
CA ILE A 166 21.90 -7.45 10.24
C ILE A 166 22.04 -8.84 10.89
N GLN A 167 21.89 -9.91 10.11
CA GLN A 167 22.18 -11.28 10.55
C GLN A 167 23.67 -11.53 10.65
#